data_e44eb3be914ce3ae00c49e13a7884623
#
_entry.id   e44eb3be914ce3ae00c49e13a7884623
#
_cell.length_a   1.000
_cell.length_b   1.000
_cell.length_c   1.000
_cell.angle_alpha   90.00
_cell.angle_beta   90.00
_cell.angle_gamma   90.00
#
_symmetry.space_group_name_H-M   'P 1'
#
loop_
_entity.id
_entity.type
_entity.pdbx_description
1 polymer ?
#
loop_
_entity_poly.entity_id
_entity_poly.type
_entity_poly.pdbx_seq_one_letter_code
_entity_poly.pdbx_strand_id
1 'polypeptide(L)'
;KLCPRYEDINYYGVTGTNGKTTTGFYLNQLISDRSLFVGTTEEDIFKKVTNEEHLTTPKLFNILKLLGLNENKDINNVIIEVSSHALEQERLKGLKFKISGFTNLSQDHFDYHKNIENYFNSKLKLFSNNVSEKLVYIDSDWGNKINSLSKIPSFSIGRSKKNNLYIKKIN
;
A
#
# COMPACT_ATOMS: atom_id res chain seq x y z
N LYS A 1 24.06 3.25 -3.67
CA LYS A 1 23.52 3.45 -5.02
C LYS A 1 22.01 3.35 -4.96
N LEU A 2 21.28 4.14 -5.76
CA LEU A 2 19.86 3.97 -5.99
C LEU A 2 19.63 2.84 -6.99
N CYS A 3 18.44 2.22 -6.96
CA CYS A 3 18.07 1.19 -7.92
C CYS A 3 17.90 1.80 -9.32
N PRO A 4 18.73 1.42 -10.31
CA PRO A 4 18.62 1.97 -11.67
C PRO A 4 17.42 1.42 -12.45
N ARG A 5 16.77 0.36 -11.95
CA ARG A 5 15.63 -0.34 -12.56
C ARG A 5 14.31 -0.08 -11.86
N TYR A 6 14.22 1.00 -11.07
CA TYR A 6 13.02 1.21 -10.25
C TYR A 6 11.72 1.33 -11.07
N GLU A 7 11.81 1.74 -12.35
CA GLU A 7 10.67 1.84 -13.26
C GLU A 7 10.19 0.47 -13.78
N ASP A 8 11.06 -0.54 -13.79
CA ASP A 8 10.74 -1.90 -14.22
C ASP A 8 10.10 -2.74 -13.09
N ILE A 9 10.05 -2.20 -11.88
CA ILE A 9 9.52 -2.87 -10.71
C ILE A 9 8.00 -2.65 -10.61
N ASN A 10 7.27 -3.71 -10.32
CA ASN A 10 5.85 -3.64 -10.03
C ASN A 10 5.64 -3.24 -8.57
N TYR A 11 5.00 -2.12 -8.32
CA TYR A 11 4.67 -1.67 -6.98
C TYR A 11 3.20 -1.95 -6.66
N TYR A 12 2.98 -2.47 -5.45
CA TYR A 12 1.65 -2.75 -4.90
C TYR A 12 1.50 -2.01 -3.59
N GLY A 13 0.42 -1.25 -3.44
CA GLY A 13 0.15 -0.47 -2.23
C GLY A 13 -0.99 -1.08 -1.42
N VAL A 14 -0.84 -1.11 -0.09
CA VAL A 14 -1.94 -1.50 0.81
C VAL A 14 -2.18 -0.41 1.83
N THR A 15 -3.39 0.13 1.87
CA THR A 15 -3.81 1.13 2.87
C THR A 15 -5.10 0.72 3.57
N GLY A 16 -5.38 1.36 4.70
CA GLY A 16 -6.54 1.16 5.56
C GLY A 16 -6.19 1.52 6.99
N THR A 17 -7.13 1.39 7.93
CA THR A 17 -6.85 1.52 9.35
C THR A 17 -6.14 0.27 9.85
N ASN A 18 -6.75 -0.89 9.65
CA ASN A 18 -6.26 -2.19 10.09
C ASN A 18 -5.98 -3.12 8.92
N GLY A 19 -5.12 -4.13 9.14
CA GLY A 19 -4.86 -5.20 8.19
C GLY A 19 -3.87 -4.87 7.08
N LYS A 20 -3.25 -3.70 7.05
CA LYS A 20 -2.23 -3.32 6.07
C LYS A 20 -1.05 -4.29 6.08
N THR A 21 -0.41 -4.42 7.24
CA THR A 21 0.76 -5.30 7.46
C THR A 21 0.44 -6.75 7.12
N THR A 22 -0.67 -7.26 7.67
CA THR A 22 -1.11 -8.65 7.43
C THR A 22 -1.35 -8.92 5.95
N THR A 23 -2.07 -8.01 5.27
CA THR A 23 -2.33 -8.14 3.83
C THR A 23 -1.05 -8.08 3.01
N GLY A 24 -0.18 -7.12 3.32
CA GLY A 24 1.10 -6.96 2.62
C GLY A 24 2.01 -8.16 2.81
N PHE A 25 2.09 -8.69 4.01
CA PHE A 25 2.88 -9.88 4.33
C PHE A 25 2.41 -11.12 3.53
N TYR A 26 1.10 -11.40 3.53
CA TYR A 26 0.58 -12.53 2.75
C TYR A 26 0.72 -12.32 1.23
N LEU A 27 0.51 -11.11 0.73
CA LEU A 27 0.75 -10.81 -0.68
C LEU A 27 2.21 -11.07 -1.07
N ASN A 28 3.15 -10.68 -0.23
CA ASN A 28 4.57 -10.94 -0.46
C ASN A 28 4.88 -12.43 -0.62
N GLN A 29 4.25 -13.27 0.19
CA GLN A 29 4.41 -14.73 0.09
C GLN A 29 3.73 -15.34 -1.14
N LEU A 30 2.60 -14.77 -1.58
CA LEU A 30 1.80 -15.30 -2.69
C LEU A 30 2.31 -14.86 -4.06
N ILE A 31 2.96 -13.71 -4.17
CA ILE A 31 3.37 -13.17 -5.47
C ILE A 31 4.56 -13.92 -6.04
N SER A 32 5.66 -14.01 -5.35
CA SER A 32 6.85 -14.81 -5.75
C SER A 32 8.01 -14.62 -4.78
N ASP A 33 9.05 -15.47 -4.91
CA ASP A 33 10.34 -15.33 -4.21
C ASP A 33 11.12 -14.06 -4.60
N ARG A 34 10.72 -13.38 -5.67
CA ARG A 34 11.32 -12.11 -6.13
C ARG A 34 10.50 -10.91 -5.71
N SER A 35 9.91 -10.96 -4.55
CA SER A 35 9.14 -9.89 -3.97
C SER A 35 9.75 -9.37 -2.68
N LEU A 36 9.52 -8.10 -2.40
CA LEU A 36 9.94 -7.42 -1.17
C LEU A 36 8.73 -6.78 -0.52
N PHE A 37 8.53 -7.05 0.76
CA PHE A 37 7.56 -6.32 1.57
C PHE A 37 8.24 -5.15 2.28
N VAL A 38 7.62 -4.00 2.21
CA VAL A 38 8.04 -2.75 2.86
C VAL A 38 6.93 -2.29 3.80
N GLY A 39 7.12 -2.48 5.09
CA GLY A 39 6.11 -2.19 6.11
C GLY A 39 6.65 -2.27 7.53
N THR A 40 5.76 -2.32 8.49
CA THR A 40 6.07 -2.25 9.92
C THR A 40 6.97 -3.38 10.43
N THR A 41 6.98 -4.54 9.78
CA THR A 41 7.75 -5.72 10.23
C THR A 41 9.19 -5.76 9.72
N GLU A 42 9.58 -4.89 8.80
CA GLU A 42 10.92 -4.87 8.18
C GLU A 42 11.89 -3.87 8.85
N GLU A 43 11.70 -3.64 10.16
CA GLU A 43 12.46 -2.65 10.94
C GLU A 43 13.98 -2.79 10.81
N ASP A 44 14.49 -4.02 10.91
CA ASP A 44 15.93 -4.25 10.99
C ASP A 44 16.65 -3.97 9.66
N ILE A 45 16.00 -4.23 8.54
CA ILE A 45 16.55 -3.98 7.21
C ILE A 45 16.66 -2.48 6.96
N PHE A 46 15.59 -1.72 7.27
CA PHE A 46 15.59 -0.27 7.08
C PHE A 46 16.56 0.45 8.02
N LYS A 47 16.66 0.06 9.29
CA LYS A 47 17.63 0.60 10.25
C LYS A 47 19.07 0.47 9.76
N LYS A 48 19.43 -0.70 9.21
CA LYS A 48 20.77 -0.96 8.67
C LYS A 48 21.11 -0.09 7.45
N VAL A 49 20.08 0.25 6.64
CA VAL A 49 20.29 0.94 5.36
C VAL A 49 20.20 2.46 5.50
N THR A 50 19.37 2.99 6.39
CA THR A 50 18.99 4.40 6.40
C THR A 50 19.46 5.18 7.62
N ASN A 51 19.77 4.54 8.75
CA ASN A 51 20.00 5.17 10.04
C ASN A 51 18.85 6.11 10.49
N GLU A 52 17.67 6.02 9.88
CA GLU A 52 16.49 6.82 10.23
C GLU A 52 15.57 6.04 11.17
N GLU A 53 14.73 6.78 11.93
CA GLU A 53 13.66 6.17 12.71
C GLU A 53 12.73 5.34 11.83
N HIS A 54 12.28 4.21 12.38
CA HIS A 54 11.38 3.31 11.70
C HIS A 54 10.02 3.96 11.41
N LEU A 55 9.69 4.05 10.14
CA LEU A 55 8.39 4.52 9.67
C LEU A 55 7.67 3.35 8.99
N THR A 56 6.39 3.14 9.33
CA THR A 56 5.53 2.17 8.62
C THR A 56 5.65 2.28 7.09
N THR A 57 5.80 3.51 6.59
CA THR A 57 6.04 3.79 5.16
C THR A 57 7.25 4.70 5.06
N PRO A 58 8.40 4.21 4.61
CA PRO A 58 9.60 5.03 4.41
C PRO A 58 9.43 6.01 3.25
N LYS A 59 10.35 6.96 3.13
CA LYS A 59 10.46 7.84 1.96
C LYS A 59 10.90 7.03 0.73
N LEU A 60 10.43 7.41 -0.45
CA LEU A 60 10.78 6.76 -1.72
C LEU A 60 12.30 6.58 -1.89
N PHE A 61 13.08 7.61 -1.54
CA PHE A 61 14.54 7.54 -1.59
C PHE A 61 15.12 6.33 -0.83
N ASN A 62 14.59 6.03 0.35
CA ASN A 62 15.05 4.92 1.18
C ASN A 62 14.66 3.56 0.58
N ILE A 63 13.47 3.48 -0.02
CA ILE A 63 13.04 2.28 -0.76
C ILE A 63 13.96 2.02 -1.95
N LEU A 64 14.27 3.04 -2.74
CA LEU A 64 15.17 2.94 -3.88
C LEU A 64 16.60 2.59 -3.47
N LYS A 65 17.07 3.10 -2.32
CA LYS A 65 18.35 2.75 -1.75
C LYS A 65 18.39 1.26 -1.35
N LEU A 66 17.34 0.76 -0.69
CA LEU A 66 17.20 -0.65 -0.33
C LEU A 66 17.23 -1.55 -1.57
N LEU A 67 16.47 -1.19 -2.61
CA LEU A 67 16.43 -1.93 -3.87
C LEU A 67 17.76 -1.87 -4.65
N GLY A 68 18.60 -0.89 -4.37
CA GLY A 68 19.94 -0.75 -4.94
C GLY A 68 21.01 -1.64 -4.32
N LEU A 69 20.71 -2.37 -3.24
CA LEU A 69 21.62 -3.33 -2.63
C LEU A 69 21.80 -4.57 -3.53
N ASN A 70 23.00 -5.19 -3.46
CA ASN A 70 23.30 -6.37 -4.30
C ASN A 70 22.36 -7.53 -4.05
N GLU A 71 21.96 -7.77 -2.80
CA GLU A 71 21.04 -8.82 -2.39
C GLU A 71 19.63 -8.67 -2.96
N ASN A 72 19.24 -7.45 -3.34
CA ASN A 72 17.90 -7.11 -3.86
C ASN A 72 17.85 -6.94 -5.38
N LYS A 73 18.90 -7.28 -6.12
CA LYS A 73 18.96 -7.05 -7.57
C LYS A 73 17.90 -7.80 -8.37
N ASP A 74 17.42 -8.93 -7.88
CA ASP A 74 16.43 -9.75 -8.56
C ASP A 74 14.99 -9.44 -8.16
N ILE A 75 14.77 -8.48 -7.23
CA ILE A 75 13.44 -8.05 -6.84
C ILE A 75 12.77 -7.33 -8.01
N ASN A 76 11.59 -7.79 -8.39
CA ASN A 76 10.77 -7.20 -9.45
C ASN A 76 9.33 -6.89 -8.99
N ASN A 77 9.00 -7.22 -7.75
CA ASN A 77 7.73 -6.87 -7.11
C ASN A 77 7.99 -6.27 -5.73
N VAL A 78 7.37 -5.15 -5.43
CA VAL A 78 7.47 -4.48 -4.13
C VAL A 78 6.09 -4.20 -3.58
N ILE A 79 5.79 -4.76 -2.43
CA ILE A 79 4.55 -4.54 -1.69
C ILE A 79 4.82 -3.50 -0.61
N ILE A 80 4.08 -2.40 -0.61
CA ILE A 80 4.29 -1.29 0.32
C ILE A 80 3.06 -1.12 1.21
N GLU A 81 3.28 -1.12 2.51
CA GLU A 81 2.30 -0.66 3.49
C GLU A 81 2.22 0.86 3.44
N VAL A 82 1.09 1.41 2.98
CA VAL A 82 0.92 2.85 2.74
C VAL A 82 0.09 3.47 3.85
N SER A 83 0.74 4.19 4.76
CA SER A 83 0.09 4.91 5.85
C SER A 83 -0.53 6.24 5.37
N SER A 84 -1.54 6.73 6.09
CA SER A 84 -2.14 8.04 5.81
C SER A 84 -1.14 9.20 5.98
N HIS A 85 -0.26 9.10 6.96
CA HIS A 85 0.84 10.06 7.15
C HIS A 85 1.77 10.12 5.93
N ALA A 86 2.11 8.96 5.35
CA ALA A 86 2.96 8.92 4.17
C ALA A 86 2.29 9.57 2.95
N LEU A 87 0.99 9.40 2.81
CA LEU A 87 0.20 10.03 1.73
C LEU A 87 0.08 11.54 1.91
N GLU A 88 -0.16 12.01 3.15
CA GLU A 88 -0.19 13.44 3.46
C GLU A 88 1.18 14.11 3.24
N GLN A 89 2.24 13.45 3.66
CA GLN A 89 3.61 13.94 3.55
C GLN A 89 4.25 13.66 2.19
N GLU A 90 3.51 13.15 1.22
CA GLU A 90 3.97 12.81 -0.14
C GLU A 90 5.26 11.96 -0.16
N ARG A 91 5.44 11.07 0.84
CA ARG A 91 6.69 10.28 0.98
C ARG A 91 6.98 9.38 -0.23
N LEU A 92 5.94 8.99 -0.96
CA LEU A 92 6.00 8.13 -2.14
C LEU A 92 5.73 8.90 -3.45
N LYS A 93 5.90 10.22 -3.45
CA LYS A 93 5.68 11.06 -4.62
C LYS A 93 6.55 10.61 -5.80
N GLY A 94 5.92 10.42 -6.95
CA GLY A 94 6.57 9.93 -8.17
C GLY A 94 6.52 8.40 -8.33
N LEU A 95 6.09 7.65 -7.31
CA LEU A 95 5.87 6.23 -7.44
C LEU A 95 4.49 5.94 -8.05
N LYS A 96 4.43 5.00 -8.99
CA LYS A 96 3.18 4.53 -9.58
C LYS A 96 2.93 3.08 -9.18
N PHE A 97 1.76 2.85 -8.56
CA PHE A 97 1.34 1.51 -8.15
C PHE A 97 0.55 0.83 -9.27
N LYS A 98 0.89 -0.41 -9.54
CA LYS A 98 0.16 -1.27 -10.47
C LYS A 98 -1.22 -1.65 -9.93
N ILE A 99 -1.27 -1.95 -8.63
CA ILE A 99 -2.51 -2.22 -7.90
C ILE A 99 -2.38 -1.64 -6.50
N SER A 100 -3.44 -1.00 -6.02
CA SER A 100 -3.53 -0.58 -4.62
C SER A 100 -4.77 -1.14 -3.96
N GLY A 101 -4.59 -1.66 -2.73
CA GLY A 101 -5.63 -2.25 -1.91
C GLY A 101 -6.13 -1.31 -0.81
N PHE A 102 -7.45 -1.26 -0.63
CA PHE A 102 -8.09 -0.61 0.52
C PHE A 102 -8.76 -1.65 1.41
N THR A 103 -8.31 -1.78 2.64
CA THR A 103 -8.81 -2.78 3.58
C THR A 103 -10.05 -2.29 4.34
N ASN A 104 -9.94 -1.21 5.07
CA ASN A 104 -11.02 -0.61 5.88
C ASN A 104 -10.69 0.81 6.34
N LEU A 105 -11.68 1.47 6.92
CA LEU A 105 -11.52 2.71 7.65
C LEU A 105 -12.30 2.65 8.95
N SER A 106 -11.65 2.95 10.06
CA SER A 106 -12.24 3.15 11.38
C SER A 106 -11.57 4.33 12.08
N GLN A 107 -12.07 4.74 13.22
CA GLN A 107 -11.50 5.84 14.00
C GLN A 107 -10.05 5.53 14.40
N ASP A 108 -9.11 6.37 13.94
CA ASP A 108 -7.69 6.29 14.27
C ASP A 108 -6.99 7.59 13.86
N HIS A 109 -5.86 7.89 14.48
CA HIS A 109 -5.00 9.04 14.13
C HIS A 109 -5.71 10.40 14.08
N PHE A 110 -6.72 10.65 14.93
CA PHE A 110 -7.45 11.92 14.97
C PHE A 110 -6.63 13.06 15.58
N ASP A 111 -5.61 12.76 16.35
CA ASP A 111 -4.56 13.68 16.75
C ASP A 111 -3.90 14.37 15.56
N TYR A 112 -3.71 13.64 14.47
CA TYR A 112 -3.10 14.13 13.23
C TYR A 112 -4.14 14.62 12.21
N HIS A 113 -5.15 13.81 11.92
CA HIS A 113 -6.12 14.09 10.84
C HIS A 113 -7.32 14.94 11.28
N LYS A 114 -7.51 15.16 12.59
CA LYS A 114 -8.60 15.93 13.22
C LYS A 114 -9.98 15.28 13.11
N ASN A 115 -10.34 14.64 11.99
CA ASN A 115 -11.62 13.99 11.79
C ASN A 115 -11.52 12.85 10.75
N ILE A 116 -12.58 12.03 10.68
CA ILE A 116 -12.64 10.84 9.82
C ILE A 116 -12.61 11.21 8.32
N GLU A 117 -13.17 12.35 7.92
CA GLU A 117 -13.18 12.78 6.52
C GLU A 117 -11.78 13.16 6.04
N ASN A 118 -11.01 13.89 6.83
CA ASN A 118 -9.61 14.20 6.50
C ASN A 118 -8.77 12.92 6.42
N TYR A 119 -8.99 11.98 7.35
CA TYR A 119 -8.32 10.69 7.35
C TYR A 119 -8.68 9.88 6.10
N PHE A 120 -9.95 9.85 5.72
CA PHE A 120 -10.42 9.24 4.49
C PHE A 120 -9.78 9.90 3.25
N ASN A 121 -9.80 11.23 3.17
CA ASN A 121 -9.26 11.98 2.04
C ASN A 121 -7.74 11.76 1.89
N SER A 122 -7.02 11.59 2.99
CA SER A 122 -5.59 11.23 2.91
C SER A 122 -5.38 9.89 2.21
N LYS A 123 -6.18 8.87 2.55
CA LYS A 123 -6.08 7.55 1.89
C LYS A 123 -6.57 7.56 0.45
N LEU A 124 -7.56 8.38 0.13
CA LEU A 124 -8.08 8.53 -1.23
C LEU A 124 -7.00 8.97 -2.23
N LYS A 125 -5.97 9.70 -1.79
CA LYS A 125 -4.83 10.12 -2.63
C LYS A 125 -4.14 8.93 -3.31
N LEU A 126 -4.09 7.75 -2.65
CA LEU A 126 -3.49 6.55 -3.23
C LEU A 126 -4.23 6.06 -4.48
N PHE A 127 -5.53 6.35 -4.59
CA PHE A 127 -6.41 5.83 -5.64
C PHE A 127 -6.69 6.85 -6.76
N SER A 128 -5.84 7.85 -6.91
CA SER A 128 -5.87 8.73 -8.07
C SER A 128 -5.22 8.04 -9.29
N ASN A 129 -5.68 8.36 -10.49
CA ASN A 129 -5.17 7.79 -11.76
C ASN A 129 -3.68 8.08 -12.02
N ASN A 130 -3.11 9.08 -11.38
CA ASN A 130 -1.69 9.41 -11.46
C ASN A 130 -0.84 8.58 -10.48
N VAL A 131 -1.45 7.92 -9.50
CA VAL A 131 -0.77 7.18 -8.43
C VAL A 131 -1.00 5.68 -8.55
N SER A 132 -2.22 5.23 -8.85
CA SER A 132 -2.54 3.82 -8.99
C SER A 132 -3.26 3.53 -10.29
N GLU A 133 -2.98 2.36 -10.89
CA GLU A 133 -3.65 1.91 -12.11
C GLU A 133 -4.96 1.18 -11.81
N LYS A 134 -5.01 0.45 -10.68
CA LYS A 134 -6.18 -0.34 -10.28
C LYS A 134 -6.41 -0.28 -8.78
N LEU A 135 -7.68 -0.31 -8.39
CA LEU A 135 -8.13 -0.40 -7.00
C LEU A 135 -8.65 -1.81 -6.71
N VAL A 136 -8.23 -2.39 -5.59
CA VAL A 136 -8.89 -3.54 -4.96
C VAL A 136 -9.45 -3.08 -3.62
N TYR A 137 -10.72 -3.32 -3.34
CA TYR A 137 -11.34 -2.85 -2.11
C TYR A 137 -12.28 -3.90 -1.48
N ILE A 138 -12.40 -3.83 -0.16
CA ILE A 138 -13.39 -4.60 0.58
C ILE A 138 -14.74 -3.89 0.50
N ASP A 139 -15.79 -4.62 0.12
CA ASP A 139 -17.16 -4.15 0.04
C ASP A 139 -17.67 -3.74 1.44
N SER A 140 -17.64 -2.46 1.67
CA SER A 140 -18.04 -1.75 2.89
C SER A 140 -18.42 -0.32 2.51
N ASP A 141 -19.07 0.43 3.39
CA ASP A 141 -19.46 1.83 3.12
C ASP A 141 -18.25 2.67 2.68
N TRP A 142 -17.13 2.57 3.38
CA TRP A 142 -15.90 3.28 3.01
C TRP A 142 -15.23 2.75 1.75
N GLY A 143 -15.27 1.43 1.51
CA GLY A 143 -14.78 0.82 0.29
C GLY A 143 -15.56 1.27 -0.93
N ASN A 144 -16.88 1.30 -0.83
CA ASN A 144 -17.77 1.78 -1.88
C ASN A 144 -17.60 3.29 -2.12
N LYS A 145 -17.38 4.09 -1.06
CA LYS A 145 -17.08 5.52 -1.16
C LYS A 145 -15.74 5.76 -1.88
N ILE A 146 -14.68 5.01 -1.56
CA ILE A 146 -13.39 5.08 -2.30
C ILE A 146 -13.60 4.73 -3.77
N ASN A 147 -14.30 3.64 -4.05
CA ASN A 147 -14.56 3.20 -5.42
C ASN A 147 -15.27 4.28 -6.25
N SER A 148 -16.30 4.90 -5.68
CA SER A 148 -17.07 5.95 -6.37
C SER A 148 -16.26 7.22 -6.69
N LEU A 149 -15.22 7.51 -5.90
CA LEU A 149 -14.40 8.72 -6.02
C LEU A 149 -13.09 8.49 -6.80
N SER A 150 -12.57 7.27 -6.82
CA SER A 150 -11.24 6.95 -7.37
C SER A 150 -11.12 7.11 -8.89
N LYS A 151 -12.19 6.87 -9.64
CA LYS A 151 -12.23 6.93 -11.12
C LYS A 151 -11.23 6.01 -11.84
N ILE A 152 -10.67 5.02 -11.16
CA ILE A 152 -9.77 4.01 -11.74
C ILE A 152 -10.45 2.66 -11.78
N PRO A 153 -10.05 1.74 -12.66
CA PRO A 153 -10.59 0.39 -12.71
C PRO A 153 -10.52 -0.28 -11.33
N SER A 154 -11.60 -0.90 -10.92
CA SER A 154 -11.71 -1.44 -9.57
C SER A 154 -12.15 -2.90 -9.53
N PHE A 155 -11.81 -3.58 -8.44
CA PHE A 155 -12.15 -4.96 -8.15
C PHE A 155 -12.63 -5.07 -6.69
N SER A 156 -13.87 -5.49 -6.49
CA SER A 156 -14.48 -5.62 -5.16
C SER A 156 -14.35 -7.01 -4.59
N ILE A 157 -14.09 -7.09 -3.29
CA ILE A 157 -14.07 -8.32 -2.49
C ILE A 157 -15.09 -8.19 -1.37
N GLY A 158 -15.97 -9.17 -1.20
CA GLY A 158 -16.97 -9.12 -0.14
C GLY A 158 -17.77 -10.39 0.02
N ARG A 159 -18.88 -10.30 0.75
CA ARG A 159 -19.78 -11.45 1.00
C ARG A 159 -20.95 -11.52 0.02
N SER A 160 -21.27 -10.44 -0.67
CA SER A 160 -22.33 -10.41 -1.65
C SER A 160 -21.88 -11.00 -2.98
N LYS A 161 -22.77 -11.74 -3.64
CA LYS A 161 -22.57 -12.25 -5.01
C LYS A 161 -22.38 -11.15 -6.06
N LYS A 162 -22.65 -9.89 -5.72
CA LYS A 162 -22.41 -8.72 -6.58
C LYS A 162 -20.94 -8.35 -6.67
N ASN A 163 -20.11 -8.82 -5.74
CA ASN A 163 -18.67 -8.56 -5.75
C ASN A 163 -17.97 -9.37 -6.83
N ASN A 164 -16.86 -8.82 -7.33
CA ASN A 164 -16.02 -9.53 -8.29
C ASN A 164 -15.45 -10.82 -7.70
N LEU A 165 -15.05 -10.77 -6.42
CA LEU A 165 -14.72 -11.94 -5.62
C LEU A 165 -15.61 -11.97 -4.38
N TYR A 166 -16.35 -13.04 -4.18
CA TYR A 166 -17.19 -13.19 -3.00
C TYR A 166 -16.84 -14.42 -2.17
N ILE A 167 -16.89 -14.24 -0.86
CA ILE A 167 -16.63 -15.29 0.12
C ILE A 167 -17.91 -16.11 0.27
N LYS A 168 -17.88 -17.36 -0.21
CA LYS A 168 -19.05 -18.24 -0.17
C LYS A 168 -19.29 -18.85 1.21
N LYS A 169 -18.22 -19.22 1.92
CA LYS A 169 -18.28 -19.81 3.25
C LYS A 169 -16.95 -19.59 3.98
N ILE A 170 -17.02 -19.28 5.27
CA ILE A 170 -15.88 -19.31 6.20
C ILE A 170 -16.13 -20.52 7.11
N ASN A 171 -15.23 -21.48 7.09
CA ASN A 171 -15.27 -22.65 7.99
C ASN A 171 -14.62 -22.30 9.31
#